data_c31d85b6d65336b9b7f5c6a2d3903793
#
_entry.id   c31d85b6d65336b9b7f5c6a2d3903793
#
_cell.length_a   1.000
_cell.length_b   1.000
_cell.length_c   1.000
_cell.angle_alpha   90.00
_cell.angle_beta   90.00
_cell.angle_gamma   90.00
#
_symmetry.space_group_name_H-M   'P 1'
#
loop_
_entity.id
_entity.type
_entity.pdbx_description
1 polymer ?
#
loop_
_entity_poly.entity_id
_entity_poly.type
_entity_poly.pdbx_seq_one_letter_code
_entity_poly.pdbx_strand_id
1 'polypeptide(L)'
;MKKIAFFDFDGTITDNDTFIEFAKFSVGKSAFYKAFFQSIPILCLWKLGLKSNSEAKQKLFSRLYRGMDYTKFQELCTKFRSLIDLQTRADVIDAIMQHKSSGDQVVIVSASIGDWIRPWAAVNGIDNVIATEAEIDQSNRLTGRFATKNCHGKEKAIRIQHQFPKIADYETWGYGDSSGDNEMLSLVNHPKRV
;
A
#
# COMPACT_ATOMS: atom_id res chain seq x y z
N MET A 1 19.03 -21.67 3.90
CA MET A 1 18.21 -21.11 2.81
C MET A 1 17.82 -19.69 3.22
N LYS A 2 17.88 -18.71 2.33
CA LYS A 2 17.42 -17.35 2.66
C LYS A 2 15.89 -17.37 2.81
N LYS A 3 15.37 -16.53 3.68
CA LYS A 3 13.97 -16.49 4.03
C LYS A 3 13.37 -15.09 3.81
N ILE A 4 12.16 -15.02 3.26
CA ILE A 4 11.46 -13.76 3.01
C ILE A 4 10.00 -13.88 3.44
N ALA A 5 9.50 -12.88 4.16
CA ALA A 5 8.09 -12.74 4.52
C ALA A 5 7.48 -11.51 3.84
N PHE A 6 6.45 -11.72 3.02
CA PHE A 6 5.69 -10.68 2.34
C PHE A 6 4.42 -10.37 3.11
N PHE A 7 4.18 -9.10 3.38
CA PHE A 7 2.99 -8.64 4.09
C PHE A 7 2.22 -7.64 3.23
N ASP A 8 0.93 -7.87 3.03
CA ASP A 8 0.05 -6.79 2.63
C ASP A 8 -0.06 -5.75 3.76
N PHE A 9 -0.57 -4.56 3.45
CA PHE A 9 -0.61 -3.46 4.39
C PHE A 9 -2.01 -3.17 4.93
N ASP A 10 -2.94 -2.76 4.05
CA ASP A 10 -4.29 -2.35 4.42
C ASP A 10 -5.18 -3.58 4.70
N GLY A 11 -5.76 -3.69 5.89
CA GLY A 11 -6.52 -4.87 6.33
C GLY A 11 -5.65 -6.01 6.83
N THR A 12 -4.33 -5.96 6.59
CA THR A 12 -3.34 -6.96 7.03
C THR A 12 -2.49 -6.41 8.17
N ILE A 13 -1.54 -5.50 7.91
CA ILE A 13 -0.76 -4.82 8.95
C ILE A 13 -1.64 -3.84 9.71
N THR A 14 -2.53 -3.13 9.01
CA THR A 14 -3.49 -2.19 9.60
C THR A 14 -4.90 -2.75 9.54
N ASP A 15 -5.76 -2.35 10.50
CA ASP A 15 -7.18 -2.72 10.53
C ASP A 15 -8.00 -1.98 9.46
N ASN A 16 -7.50 -0.85 8.96
CA ASN A 16 -8.22 0.07 8.09
C ASN A 16 -7.50 0.29 6.74
N ASP A 17 -8.23 0.82 5.77
CA ASP A 17 -7.69 1.32 4.50
C ASP A 17 -6.96 2.66 4.75
N THR A 18 -5.63 2.61 4.71
CA THR A 18 -4.78 3.77 4.97
C THR A 18 -4.89 4.86 3.91
N PHE A 19 -5.35 4.56 2.70
CA PHE A 19 -5.65 5.59 1.70
C PHE A 19 -6.78 6.51 2.17
N ILE A 20 -7.84 5.94 2.74
CA ILE A 20 -8.98 6.71 3.26
C ILE A 20 -8.57 7.50 4.50
N GLU A 21 -7.84 6.87 5.41
CA GLU A 21 -7.41 7.53 6.64
C GLU A 21 -6.38 8.64 6.38
N PHE A 22 -5.40 8.39 5.49
CA PHE A 22 -4.46 9.42 5.05
C PHE A 22 -5.17 10.61 4.37
N ALA A 23 -6.16 10.32 3.52
CA ALA A 23 -6.92 11.38 2.87
C ALA A 23 -7.68 12.27 3.88
N LYS A 24 -8.36 11.66 4.85
CA LYS A 24 -9.04 12.42 5.92
C LYS A 24 -8.07 13.23 6.77
N PHE A 25 -6.90 12.68 7.07
CA PHE A 25 -5.85 13.34 7.83
C PHE A 25 -5.23 14.52 7.06
N SER A 26 -4.82 14.30 5.81
CA SER A 26 -3.99 15.24 5.04
C SER A 26 -4.76 16.44 4.49
N VAL A 27 -6.01 16.26 4.07
CA VAL A 27 -6.84 17.35 3.51
C VAL A 27 -8.02 17.73 4.40
N GLY A 28 -8.26 17.00 5.48
CA GLY A 28 -9.40 17.17 6.38
C GLY A 28 -10.67 16.48 5.90
N LYS A 29 -11.53 16.10 6.86
CA LYS A 29 -12.75 15.31 6.59
C LYS A 29 -13.68 16.00 5.56
N SER A 30 -13.89 17.32 5.67
CA SER A 30 -14.78 18.05 4.76
C SER A 30 -14.30 17.97 3.29
N ALA A 31 -13.02 18.25 3.03
CA ALA A 31 -12.45 18.18 1.69
C ALA A 31 -12.44 16.73 1.15
N PHE A 32 -12.15 15.76 2.01
CA PHE A 32 -12.24 14.34 1.66
C PHE A 32 -13.66 13.96 1.21
N TYR A 33 -14.68 14.25 2.01
CA TYR A 33 -16.05 13.90 1.66
C TYR A 33 -16.52 14.60 0.38
N LYS A 34 -16.17 15.87 0.18
CA LYS A 34 -16.45 16.58 -1.08
C LYS A 34 -15.83 15.85 -2.28
N ALA A 35 -14.55 15.49 -2.21
CA ALA A 35 -13.88 14.76 -3.28
C ALA A 35 -14.47 13.35 -3.50
N PHE A 36 -14.84 12.67 -2.40
CA PHE A 36 -15.47 11.36 -2.43
C PHE A 36 -16.84 11.42 -3.13
N PHE A 37 -17.73 12.33 -2.74
CA PHE A 37 -19.04 12.51 -3.37
C PHE A 37 -18.91 12.85 -4.87
N GLN A 38 -17.96 13.69 -5.24
CA GLN A 38 -17.65 13.97 -6.65
C GLN A 38 -17.11 12.75 -7.40
N SER A 39 -16.63 11.72 -6.68
CA SER A 39 -16.12 10.49 -7.27
C SER A 39 -17.17 9.38 -7.36
N ILE A 40 -18.39 9.57 -6.82
CA ILE A 40 -19.47 8.58 -6.87
C ILE A 40 -19.71 8.05 -8.29
N PRO A 41 -19.78 8.86 -9.37
CA PRO A 41 -20.02 8.32 -10.71
C PRO A 41 -19.00 7.26 -11.13
N ILE A 42 -17.71 7.47 -10.87
CA ILE A 42 -16.68 6.49 -11.23
C ILE A 42 -16.70 5.28 -10.29
N LEU A 43 -17.06 5.47 -9.01
CA LEU A 43 -17.24 4.37 -8.06
C LEU A 43 -18.42 3.47 -8.46
N CYS A 44 -19.52 4.05 -8.96
CA CYS A 44 -20.64 3.29 -9.52
C CYS A 44 -20.21 2.50 -10.77
N LEU A 45 -19.48 3.12 -11.70
CA LEU A 45 -18.95 2.44 -12.88
C LEU A 45 -18.00 1.30 -12.52
N TRP A 46 -17.18 1.47 -11.48
CA TRP A 46 -16.34 0.39 -10.95
C TRP A 46 -17.19 -0.77 -10.39
N LYS A 47 -18.19 -0.48 -9.57
CA LYS A 47 -19.09 -1.53 -9.04
C LYS A 47 -19.85 -2.29 -10.15
N LEU A 48 -20.14 -1.62 -11.25
CA LEU A 48 -20.77 -2.23 -12.43
C LEU A 48 -19.76 -2.97 -13.34
N GLY A 49 -18.47 -3.03 -12.97
CA GLY A 49 -17.43 -3.68 -13.78
C GLY A 49 -17.00 -2.91 -15.03
N LEU A 50 -17.52 -1.69 -15.25
CA LEU A 50 -17.21 -0.84 -16.41
C LEU A 50 -15.89 -0.05 -16.25
N LYS A 51 -15.40 0.05 -15.03
CA LYS A 51 -14.12 0.67 -14.66
C LYS A 51 -13.37 -0.20 -13.65
N SER A 52 -12.03 -0.09 -13.67
CA SER A 52 -11.19 -0.81 -12.72
C SER A 52 -11.16 -0.11 -11.35
N ASN A 53 -10.85 -0.87 -10.29
CA ASN A 53 -10.54 -0.31 -8.97
C ASN A 53 -9.41 0.74 -9.05
N SER A 54 -8.39 0.47 -9.85
CA SER A 54 -7.27 1.38 -10.07
C SER A 54 -7.69 2.74 -10.61
N GLU A 55 -8.60 2.76 -11.62
CA GLU A 55 -9.13 4.01 -12.19
C GLU A 55 -9.94 4.81 -11.16
N ALA A 56 -10.76 4.13 -10.36
CA ALA A 56 -11.55 4.76 -9.31
C ALA A 56 -10.64 5.36 -8.22
N LYS A 57 -9.65 4.61 -7.77
CA LYS A 57 -8.66 5.03 -6.76
C LYS A 57 -7.83 6.21 -7.27
N GLN A 58 -7.31 6.14 -8.51
CA GLN A 58 -6.54 7.23 -9.11
C GLN A 58 -7.38 8.49 -9.30
N LYS A 59 -8.67 8.37 -9.64
CA LYS A 59 -9.55 9.53 -9.79
C LYS A 59 -9.77 10.26 -8.46
N LEU A 60 -9.96 9.51 -7.38
CA LEU A 60 -10.06 10.10 -6.04
C LEU A 60 -8.74 10.73 -5.62
N PHE A 61 -7.60 10.04 -5.82
CA PHE A 61 -6.27 10.58 -5.57
C PHE A 61 -6.02 11.89 -6.32
N SER A 62 -6.39 11.93 -7.61
CA SER A 62 -6.26 13.13 -8.43
C SER A 62 -7.06 14.32 -7.89
N ARG A 63 -8.29 14.09 -7.40
CA ARG A 63 -9.11 15.16 -6.82
C ARG A 63 -8.55 15.72 -5.53
N LEU A 64 -7.87 14.88 -4.76
CA LEU A 64 -7.32 15.23 -3.45
C LEU A 64 -5.96 15.93 -3.56
N TYR A 65 -5.12 15.45 -4.48
CA TYR A 65 -3.68 15.75 -4.41
C TYR A 65 -3.09 16.39 -5.68
N ARG A 66 -3.81 16.45 -6.80
CA ARG A 66 -3.27 17.06 -8.02
C ARG A 66 -2.84 18.50 -7.78
N GLY A 67 -1.58 18.80 -8.13
CA GLY A 67 -0.96 20.12 -7.98
C GLY A 67 -0.42 20.40 -6.57
N MET A 68 -0.57 19.46 -5.63
CA MET A 68 0.05 19.59 -4.30
C MET A 68 1.57 19.53 -4.44
N ASP A 69 2.28 20.40 -3.73
CA ASP A 69 3.73 20.35 -3.61
C ASP A 69 4.16 19.03 -2.96
N TYR A 70 5.13 18.33 -3.57
CA TYR A 70 5.52 16.99 -3.14
C TYR A 70 6.25 17.00 -1.80
N THR A 71 7.03 18.05 -1.50
CA THR A 71 7.69 18.19 -0.19
C THR A 71 6.65 18.27 0.93
N LYS A 72 5.59 19.08 0.72
CA LYS A 72 4.47 19.15 1.66
C LYS A 72 3.75 17.80 1.80
N PHE A 73 3.59 17.07 0.69
CA PHE A 73 2.97 15.73 0.74
C PHE A 73 3.82 14.76 1.57
N GLN A 74 5.15 14.76 1.39
CA GLN A 74 6.07 13.93 2.18
C GLN A 74 6.05 14.27 3.67
N GLU A 75 5.95 15.57 4.03
CA GLU A 75 5.79 15.97 5.43
C GLU A 75 4.50 15.40 6.04
N LEU A 76 3.39 15.42 5.29
CA LEU A 76 2.13 14.82 5.71
C LEU A 76 2.26 13.31 5.87
N CYS A 77 2.93 12.62 4.94
CA CYS A 77 3.22 11.20 5.03
C CYS A 77 4.02 10.84 6.29
N THR A 78 5.04 11.63 6.60
CA THR A 78 5.86 11.46 7.81
C THR A 78 5.04 11.64 9.08
N LYS A 79 4.17 12.66 9.13
CA LYS A 79 3.28 12.91 10.28
C LYS A 79 2.20 11.83 10.44
N PHE A 80 1.75 11.25 9.34
CA PHE A 80 0.71 10.20 9.36
C PHE A 80 1.19 8.90 9.99
N ARG A 81 2.50 8.66 10.06
CA ARG A 81 3.11 7.45 10.65
C ARG A 81 2.52 7.10 12.02
N SER A 82 2.43 8.06 12.93
CA SER A 82 1.90 7.82 14.28
C SER A 82 0.42 7.44 14.31
N LEU A 83 -0.35 7.81 13.29
CA LEU A 83 -1.73 7.35 13.13
C LEU A 83 -1.81 5.92 12.60
N ILE A 84 -0.83 5.49 11.81
CA ILE A 84 -0.71 4.08 11.39
C ILE A 84 -0.45 3.21 12.62
N ASP A 85 0.43 3.61 13.53
CA ASP A 85 0.74 2.87 14.77
C ASP A 85 -0.51 2.55 15.60
N LEU A 86 -1.50 3.45 15.61
CA LEU A 86 -2.76 3.27 16.34
C LEU A 86 -3.73 2.28 15.67
N GLN A 87 -3.44 1.85 14.46
CA GLN A 87 -4.31 1.02 13.63
C GLN A 87 -3.66 -0.31 13.26
N THR A 88 -2.51 -0.64 13.87
CA THR A 88 -1.80 -1.89 13.57
C THR A 88 -2.42 -3.07 14.31
N ARG A 89 -2.45 -4.21 13.63
CA ARG A 89 -2.90 -5.48 14.19
C ARG A 89 -1.77 -6.14 14.98
N ALA A 90 -2.00 -6.36 16.26
CA ALA A 90 -1.00 -6.90 17.18
C ALA A 90 -0.45 -8.27 16.72
N ASP A 91 -1.34 -9.17 16.27
CA ASP A 91 -0.98 -10.51 15.79
C ASP A 91 -0.05 -10.48 14.56
N VAL A 92 -0.25 -9.51 13.67
CA VAL A 92 0.58 -9.34 12.47
C VAL A 92 1.90 -8.66 12.82
N ILE A 93 1.90 -7.67 13.73
CA ILE A 93 3.14 -7.06 14.24
C ILE A 93 4.00 -8.10 14.93
N ASP A 94 3.41 -8.99 15.75
CA ASP A 94 4.15 -10.10 16.37
C ASP A 94 4.77 -11.02 15.33
N ALA A 95 4.05 -11.35 14.25
CA ALA A 95 4.60 -12.14 13.15
C ALA A 95 5.78 -11.44 12.45
N ILE A 96 5.67 -10.12 12.19
CA ILE A 96 6.77 -9.31 11.64
C ILE A 96 8.00 -9.39 12.55
N MET A 97 7.79 -9.20 13.87
CA MET A 97 8.89 -9.25 14.86
C MET A 97 9.53 -10.63 14.92
N GLN A 98 8.75 -11.72 14.83
CA GLN A 98 9.27 -13.09 14.78
C GLN A 98 10.16 -13.30 13.53
N HIS A 99 9.70 -12.90 12.34
CA HIS A 99 10.50 -12.98 11.12
C HIS A 99 11.81 -12.18 11.25
N LYS A 100 11.73 -10.94 11.74
CA LYS A 100 12.92 -10.11 11.96
C LYS A 100 13.90 -10.72 12.94
N SER A 101 13.42 -11.25 14.07
CA SER A 101 14.29 -11.89 15.09
C SER A 101 14.94 -13.17 14.57
N SER A 102 14.31 -13.84 13.62
CA SER A 102 14.86 -15.01 12.91
C SER A 102 15.84 -14.65 11.80
N GLY A 103 16.06 -13.36 11.53
CA GLY A 103 16.92 -12.88 10.46
C GLY A 103 16.29 -12.99 9.06
N ASP A 104 14.97 -13.17 8.99
CA ASP A 104 14.24 -13.23 7.73
C ASP A 104 14.09 -11.82 7.15
N GLN A 105 14.10 -11.71 5.83
CA GLN A 105 13.80 -10.45 5.16
C GLN A 105 12.28 -10.20 5.20
N VAL A 106 11.87 -9.03 5.69
CA VAL A 106 10.46 -8.61 5.68
C VAL A 106 10.24 -7.61 4.54
N VAL A 107 9.18 -7.82 3.78
CA VAL A 107 8.79 -7.00 2.62
C VAL A 107 7.32 -6.64 2.73
N ILE A 108 6.98 -5.35 2.64
CA ILE A 108 5.60 -4.88 2.52
C ILE A 108 5.22 -4.83 1.04
N VAL A 109 4.04 -5.36 0.68
CA VAL A 109 3.52 -5.39 -0.69
C VAL A 109 2.10 -4.83 -0.72
N SER A 110 1.93 -3.56 -1.11
CA SER A 110 0.65 -2.86 -0.92
C SER A 110 0.13 -2.14 -2.17
N ALA A 111 -1.19 -2.17 -2.32
CA ALA A 111 -1.90 -1.32 -3.27
C ALA A 111 -1.94 0.17 -2.85
N SER A 112 -1.66 0.48 -1.60
CA SER A 112 -1.56 1.87 -1.11
C SER A 112 -0.31 2.56 -1.62
N ILE A 113 -0.24 3.88 -1.44
CA ILE A 113 0.87 4.69 -1.96
C ILE A 113 2.09 4.52 -1.04
N GLY A 114 3.24 4.22 -1.62
CA GLY A 114 4.48 3.96 -0.90
C GLY A 114 4.95 5.13 -0.03
N ASP A 115 4.60 6.36 -0.42
CA ASP A 115 5.04 7.57 0.27
C ASP A 115 4.64 7.61 1.74
N TRP A 116 3.44 7.16 2.12
CA TRP A 116 3.03 7.13 3.53
C TRP A 116 3.35 5.81 4.24
N ILE A 117 3.59 4.72 3.49
CA ILE A 117 3.99 3.44 4.07
C ILE A 117 5.46 3.47 4.50
N ARG A 118 6.36 4.01 3.66
CA ARG A 118 7.81 4.01 3.90
C ARG A 118 8.24 4.67 5.21
N PRO A 119 7.70 5.84 5.64
CA PRO A 119 8.05 6.42 6.92
C PRO A 119 7.72 5.52 8.12
N TRP A 120 6.62 4.78 8.03
CA TRP A 120 6.22 3.79 9.04
C TRP A 120 7.11 2.54 8.97
N ALA A 121 7.34 2.01 7.79
CA ALA A 121 8.18 0.84 7.56
C ALA A 121 9.60 1.06 8.09
N ALA A 122 10.20 2.22 7.79
CA ALA A 122 11.57 2.57 8.19
C ALA A 122 11.77 2.53 9.72
N VAL A 123 10.84 3.09 10.51
CA VAL A 123 10.98 3.07 11.98
C VAL A 123 10.73 1.69 12.57
N ASN A 124 10.02 0.83 11.85
CA ASN A 124 9.83 -0.56 12.20
C ASN A 124 10.96 -1.46 11.65
N GLY A 125 12.01 -0.87 11.06
CA GLY A 125 13.17 -1.58 10.49
C GLY A 125 12.79 -2.50 9.34
N ILE A 126 11.87 -2.05 8.47
CA ILE A 126 11.45 -2.72 7.24
C ILE A 126 11.86 -1.83 6.08
N ASP A 127 12.94 -2.21 5.38
CA ASP A 127 13.52 -1.37 4.32
C ASP A 127 12.88 -1.62 2.94
N ASN A 128 12.18 -2.75 2.78
CA ASN A 128 11.61 -3.16 1.51
C ASN A 128 10.11 -2.92 1.46
N VAL A 129 9.69 -1.96 0.61
CA VAL A 129 8.29 -1.63 0.36
C VAL A 129 8.03 -1.65 -1.15
N ILE A 130 7.23 -2.60 -1.61
CA ILE A 130 6.67 -2.71 -2.95
C ILE A 130 5.26 -2.12 -2.91
N ALA A 131 5.06 -0.93 -3.47
CA ALA A 131 3.80 -0.22 -3.36
C ALA A 131 3.43 0.52 -4.65
N THR A 132 2.22 1.04 -4.72
CA THR A 132 1.85 1.98 -5.78
C THR A 132 2.61 3.29 -5.58
N GLU A 133 3.10 3.89 -6.67
CA GLU A 133 3.88 5.13 -6.60
C GLU A 133 3.08 6.30 -7.16
N ALA A 134 3.13 7.43 -6.47
CA ALA A 134 2.57 8.68 -6.95
C ALA A 134 3.45 9.29 -8.05
N GLU A 135 2.82 9.87 -9.08
CA GLU A 135 3.55 10.55 -10.15
C GLU A 135 3.79 12.03 -9.79
N ILE A 136 5.03 12.47 -9.98
CA ILE A 136 5.51 13.83 -9.69
C ILE A 136 5.94 14.46 -11.02
N ASP A 137 5.61 15.72 -11.22
CA ASP A 137 6.06 16.49 -12.38
C ASP A 137 7.42 17.17 -12.16
N GLN A 138 7.95 17.80 -13.21
CA GLN A 138 9.24 18.50 -13.16
C GLN A 138 9.26 19.71 -12.21
N SER A 139 8.10 20.19 -11.79
CA SER A 139 7.95 21.29 -10.83
C SER A 139 7.79 20.80 -9.39
N ASN A 140 8.14 19.54 -9.11
CA ASN A 140 7.99 18.88 -7.81
C ASN A 140 6.55 18.90 -7.28
N ARG A 141 5.55 18.69 -8.17
CA ARG A 141 4.14 18.63 -7.82
C ARG A 141 3.53 17.29 -8.18
N LEU A 142 2.61 16.83 -7.38
CA LEU A 142 1.82 15.64 -7.68
C LEU A 142 0.95 15.90 -8.93
N THR A 143 1.04 15.02 -9.93
CA THR A 143 0.20 15.12 -11.14
C THR A 143 -1.23 14.65 -10.88
N GLY A 144 -1.45 13.91 -9.77
CA GLY A 144 -2.69 13.23 -9.45
C GLY A 144 -2.84 11.88 -10.16
N ARG A 145 -1.79 11.39 -10.82
CA ARG A 145 -1.71 10.05 -11.43
C ARG A 145 -0.79 9.15 -10.60
N PHE A 146 -0.80 7.88 -10.92
CA PHE A 146 0.18 6.93 -10.41
C PHE A 146 1.31 6.77 -11.44
N ALA A 147 2.56 6.79 -10.97
CA ALA A 147 3.74 6.53 -11.78
C ALA A 147 3.85 5.04 -12.15
N THR A 148 3.20 4.19 -11.37
CA THR A 148 3.18 2.74 -11.58
C THR A 148 1.75 2.24 -11.71
N LYS A 149 1.56 1.00 -12.18
CA LYS A 149 0.27 0.33 -12.04
C LYS A 149 -0.09 0.19 -10.54
N ASN A 150 -1.37 0.11 -10.22
CA ASN A 150 -1.83 -0.17 -8.87
C ASN A 150 -1.32 -1.55 -8.42
N CYS A 151 -0.57 -1.62 -7.33
CA CYS A 151 0.04 -2.84 -6.80
C CYS A 151 -1.01 -3.74 -6.12
N HIS A 152 -1.95 -4.28 -6.91
CA HIS A 152 -3.10 -5.06 -6.48
C HIS A 152 -3.25 -6.32 -7.35
N GLY A 153 -3.65 -7.44 -6.77
CA GLY A 153 -3.87 -8.69 -7.50
C GLY A 153 -2.57 -9.16 -8.18
N LYS A 154 -2.66 -9.49 -9.46
CA LYS A 154 -1.52 -9.96 -10.26
C LYS A 154 -0.30 -9.04 -10.22
N GLU A 155 -0.52 -7.74 -10.08
CA GLU A 155 0.59 -6.77 -10.02
C GLU A 155 1.47 -6.98 -8.77
N LYS A 156 0.92 -7.43 -7.63
CA LYS A 156 1.70 -7.80 -6.45
C LYS A 156 2.71 -8.90 -6.79
N ALA A 157 2.23 -10.00 -7.37
CA ALA A 157 3.08 -11.13 -7.76
C ALA A 157 4.14 -10.74 -8.81
N ILE A 158 3.75 -9.97 -9.84
CA ILE A 158 4.67 -9.48 -10.88
C ILE A 158 5.82 -8.68 -10.26
N ARG A 159 5.53 -7.76 -9.34
CA ARG A 159 6.56 -6.92 -8.72
C ARG A 159 7.43 -7.69 -7.74
N ILE A 160 6.87 -8.64 -6.99
CA ILE A 160 7.66 -9.56 -6.17
C ILE A 160 8.65 -10.33 -7.05
N GLN A 161 8.19 -10.94 -8.13
CA GLN A 161 9.06 -11.70 -9.05
C GLN A 161 10.11 -10.82 -9.73
N HIS A 162 9.77 -9.57 -10.05
CA HIS A 162 10.72 -8.62 -10.62
C HIS A 162 11.81 -8.24 -9.61
N GLN A 163 11.46 -8.00 -8.34
CA GLN A 163 12.42 -7.64 -7.29
C GLN A 163 13.21 -8.87 -6.78
N PHE A 164 12.58 -10.04 -6.82
CA PHE A 164 13.16 -11.31 -6.38
C PHE A 164 13.08 -12.34 -7.52
N PRO A 165 13.90 -12.19 -8.59
CA PRO A 165 13.81 -13.06 -9.77
C PRO A 165 14.13 -14.53 -9.48
N LYS A 166 14.82 -14.82 -8.38
CA LYS A 166 15.12 -16.16 -7.89
C LYS A 166 14.31 -16.53 -6.65
N ILE A 167 13.04 -16.10 -6.59
CA ILE A 167 12.20 -16.33 -5.40
C ILE A 167 12.07 -17.81 -5.04
N ALA A 168 12.17 -18.70 -6.00
CA ALA A 168 12.16 -20.15 -5.79
C ALA A 168 13.34 -20.68 -4.93
N ASP A 169 14.43 -19.90 -4.82
CA ASP A 169 15.60 -20.25 -4.00
C ASP A 169 15.42 -19.84 -2.53
N TYR A 170 14.28 -19.20 -2.20
CA TYR A 170 13.97 -18.72 -0.86
C TYR A 170 12.85 -19.55 -0.23
N GLU A 171 12.90 -19.70 1.08
CA GLU A 171 11.72 -20.08 1.85
C GLU A 171 10.86 -18.82 2.09
N THR A 172 9.60 -18.88 1.71
CA THR A 172 8.77 -17.66 1.62
C THR A 172 7.46 -17.77 2.37
N TRP A 173 7.10 -16.70 3.08
CA TRP A 173 5.81 -16.51 3.75
C TRP A 173 5.04 -15.36 3.10
N GLY A 174 3.72 -15.44 3.10
CA GLY A 174 2.86 -14.37 2.64
C GLY A 174 1.68 -14.16 3.59
N TYR A 175 1.40 -12.91 3.92
CA TYR A 175 0.30 -12.51 4.79
C TYR A 175 -0.59 -11.53 4.05
N GLY A 176 -1.90 -11.82 4.01
CA GLY A 176 -2.90 -10.98 3.31
C GLY A 176 -4.30 -11.30 3.78
N ASP A 177 -5.23 -10.32 3.66
CA ASP A 177 -6.61 -10.44 4.13
C ASP A 177 -7.63 -10.63 2.99
N SER A 178 -7.34 -10.09 1.82
CA SER A 178 -8.32 -9.90 0.74
C SER A 178 -8.07 -10.75 -0.51
N SER A 179 -9.03 -10.75 -1.44
CA SER A 179 -8.84 -11.36 -2.76
C SER A 179 -7.73 -10.69 -3.58
N GLY A 180 -7.38 -9.43 -3.26
CA GLY A 180 -6.27 -8.72 -3.87
C GLY A 180 -4.89 -9.29 -3.57
N ASP A 181 -4.81 -10.24 -2.64
CA ASP A 181 -3.57 -10.90 -2.21
C ASP A 181 -3.43 -12.33 -2.76
N ASN A 182 -4.46 -12.84 -3.44
CA ASN A 182 -4.49 -14.23 -3.91
C ASN A 182 -3.25 -14.61 -4.71
N GLU A 183 -2.83 -13.77 -5.64
CA GLU A 183 -1.68 -14.05 -6.50
C GLU A 183 -0.35 -13.96 -5.72
N MET A 184 -0.24 -13.05 -4.77
CA MET A 184 0.90 -12.99 -3.85
C MET A 184 0.94 -14.25 -2.97
N LEU A 185 -0.20 -14.63 -2.37
CA LEU A 185 -0.30 -15.81 -1.52
C LEU A 185 -0.07 -17.11 -2.28
N SER A 186 -0.41 -17.17 -3.57
CA SER A 186 -0.14 -18.32 -4.42
C SER A 186 1.34 -18.46 -4.84
N LEU A 187 2.13 -17.41 -4.66
CA LEU A 187 3.54 -17.38 -5.04
C LEU A 187 4.46 -17.91 -3.95
N VAL A 188 4.00 -17.96 -2.69
CA VAL A 188 4.81 -18.27 -1.51
C VAL A 188 4.62 -19.70 -1.03
N ASN A 189 5.62 -20.23 -0.27
CA ASN A 189 5.56 -21.57 0.30
C ASN A 189 4.55 -21.66 1.46
N HIS A 190 4.44 -20.60 2.26
CA HIS A 190 3.63 -20.55 3.46
C HIS A 190 2.63 -19.38 3.40
N PRO A 191 1.50 -19.53 2.68
CA PRO A 191 0.46 -18.50 2.63
C PRO A 191 -0.34 -18.48 3.93
N LYS A 192 -0.65 -17.28 4.43
CA LYS A 192 -1.48 -17.05 5.62
C LYS A 192 -2.51 -15.96 5.34
N ARG A 193 -3.76 -16.29 5.52
CA ARG A 193 -4.84 -15.30 5.60
C ARG A 193 -5.02 -14.83 7.05
N VAL A 194 -5.12 -13.54 7.22
CA VAL A 194 -5.19 -12.87 8.53
C VAL A 194 -6.44 -12.00 8.63
#